data_d2daba38319e724806a0cdf612787bad
#
_entry.id   d2daba38319e724806a0cdf612787bad
#
_cell.length_a   1.000
_cell.length_b   1.000
_cell.length_c   1.000
_cell.angle_alpha   90.00
_cell.angle_beta   90.00
_cell.angle_gamma   90.00
#
_symmetry.space_group_name_H-M   'P 1'
#
loop_
_entity.id
_entity.type
_entity.pdbx_description
1 polymer ?
#
loop_
_entity_poly.entity_id
_entity_poly.type
_entity_poly.pdbx_seq_one_letter_code
_entity_poly.pdbx_strand_id
1 'polypeptide(L)'
;MNEEYIDNVKELIEEKDADKVKELLIDLHPADIAELCNELNPEEARFVYRLLDNETAADVLVEMDEDVRKEFLDILPSETIAKRFVDYMDTDDAVDLMRELDEDKQEEILSHIEDIEQAGDIVDLLKYDENTAGGLMGTEMVTVNENWSMPECLKEMRQQAEELDDIYYVYVIDDDERLRGIFPLKKMITSPSVSKVKHVMQKDPISVHVDTPIDEVAQIIEKYDLVAIPVLDSIGRLVGQITVDDVMDEVREQSERDYQLASGLSQDVETDDNVLRQTTARLPWLLIGMIGGIGNSMILGNFDSTFAAHPEMALYIPLIGGTGGNVGTQSSALVVQGLANSSLDAKNTFKQVSKEAVVALINATIIS
;
A
#
# COMPACT_ATOMS: atom_id res chain seq x y z
N MET A 1 -18.49 0.11 9.87
CA MET A 1 -19.65 -0.68 10.46
C MET A 1 -20.35 0.09 11.55
N ASN A 2 -21.65 -0.24 11.97
CA ASN A 2 -22.36 0.48 13.04
C ASN A 2 -21.98 -0.08 14.41
N GLU A 3 -21.70 0.78 15.43
CA GLU A 3 -21.35 0.39 16.82
C GLU A 3 -22.36 -0.62 17.43
N GLU A 4 -23.67 -0.43 17.17
CA GLU A 4 -24.71 -1.34 17.67
C GLU A 4 -24.57 -2.77 17.11
N TYR A 5 -24.07 -2.92 15.87
CA TYR A 5 -23.79 -4.22 15.26
C TYR A 5 -22.58 -4.89 15.88
N ILE A 6 -21.51 -4.14 16.08
CA ILE A 6 -20.27 -4.62 16.71
C ILE A 6 -20.54 -5.10 18.13
N ASP A 7 -21.27 -4.30 18.92
CA ASP A 7 -21.66 -4.66 20.30
C ASP A 7 -22.51 -5.94 20.34
N ASN A 8 -23.45 -6.09 19.39
CA ASN A 8 -24.27 -7.31 19.29
C ASN A 8 -23.41 -8.54 18.97
N VAL A 9 -22.43 -8.42 18.07
CA VAL A 9 -21.53 -9.53 17.74
C VAL A 9 -20.65 -9.87 18.94
N LYS A 10 -20.10 -8.89 19.66
CA LYS A 10 -19.33 -9.10 20.90
C LYS A 10 -20.14 -9.83 21.95
N GLU A 11 -21.40 -9.46 22.17
CA GLU A 11 -22.30 -10.14 23.11
C GLU A 11 -22.53 -11.62 22.72
N LEU A 12 -22.76 -11.88 21.43
CA LEU A 12 -22.94 -13.25 20.93
C LEU A 12 -21.65 -14.09 21.01
N ILE A 13 -20.48 -13.48 20.85
CA ILE A 13 -19.18 -14.15 21.06
C ILE A 13 -18.98 -14.50 22.53
N GLU A 14 -19.32 -13.60 23.46
CA GLU A 14 -19.27 -13.87 24.92
C GLU A 14 -20.22 -15.02 25.30
N GLU A 15 -21.42 -15.06 24.71
CA GLU A 15 -22.39 -16.14 24.87
C GLU A 15 -21.95 -17.44 24.18
N LYS A 16 -20.95 -17.41 23.33
CA LYS A 16 -20.47 -18.50 22.46
C LYS A 16 -21.55 -19.07 21.52
N ASP A 17 -22.45 -18.20 21.06
CA ASP A 17 -23.52 -18.56 20.11
C ASP A 17 -22.98 -18.54 18.67
N ALA A 18 -22.21 -19.59 18.33
CA ALA A 18 -21.56 -19.72 17.03
C ALA A 18 -22.52 -19.68 15.84
N ASP A 19 -23.73 -20.23 16.01
CA ASP A 19 -24.73 -20.32 14.93
C ASP A 19 -25.25 -18.93 14.56
N LYS A 20 -25.54 -18.08 15.57
CA LYS A 20 -26.01 -16.73 15.32
C LYS A 20 -24.90 -15.81 14.78
N VAL A 21 -23.68 -15.93 15.31
CA VAL A 21 -22.53 -15.18 14.76
C VAL A 21 -22.33 -15.55 13.28
N LYS A 22 -22.34 -16.85 12.96
CA LYS A 22 -22.23 -17.29 11.55
C LYS A 22 -23.36 -16.76 10.66
N GLU A 23 -24.59 -16.72 11.16
CA GLU A 23 -25.74 -16.16 10.43
C GLU A 23 -25.58 -14.67 10.12
N LEU A 24 -24.93 -13.91 11.02
CA LEU A 24 -24.64 -12.49 10.83
C LEU A 24 -23.52 -12.25 9.83
N LEU A 25 -22.56 -13.18 9.69
CA LEU A 25 -21.39 -13.01 8.83
C LEU A 25 -21.63 -13.51 7.38
N ILE A 26 -22.57 -14.44 7.16
CA ILE A 26 -22.69 -15.19 5.90
C ILE A 26 -22.96 -14.33 4.65
N ASP A 27 -23.60 -13.17 4.83
CA ASP A 27 -23.95 -12.25 3.75
C ASP A 27 -23.02 -11.02 3.69
N LEU A 28 -21.97 -10.96 4.55
CA LEU A 28 -21.03 -9.84 4.58
C LEU A 28 -19.89 -10.09 3.56
N HIS A 29 -19.40 -9.00 3.00
CA HIS A 29 -18.17 -9.00 2.22
C HIS A 29 -16.94 -9.22 3.15
N PRO A 30 -15.85 -9.87 2.70
CA PRO A 30 -14.63 -10.02 3.50
C PRO A 30 -14.14 -8.71 4.13
N ALA A 31 -14.12 -7.61 3.38
CA ALA A 31 -13.76 -6.28 3.88
C ALA A 31 -14.64 -5.80 5.05
N ASP A 32 -15.97 -6.07 5.02
CA ASP A 32 -16.85 -5.72 6.14
C ASP A 32 -16.57 -6.59 7.39
N ILE A 33 -16.19 -7.86 7.18
CA ILE A 33 -15.80 -8.75 8.27
C ILE A 33 -14.45 -8.33 8.86
N ALA A 34 -13.51 -7.86 8.04
CA ALA A 34 -12.23 -7.31 8.48
C ALA A 34 -12.45 -6.04 9.34
N GLU A 35 -13.31 -5.11 8.91
CA GLU A 35 -13.70 -3.94 9.71
C GLU A 35 -14.26 -4.34 11.08
N LEU A 36 -15.05 -5.41 11.14
CA LEU A 36 -15.50 -5.98 12.42
C LEU A 36 -14.34 -6.54 13.23
N CYS A 37 -13.43 -7.30 12.61
CA CYS A 37 -12.30 -7.91 13.29
C CYS A 37 -11.32 -6.89 13.87
N ASN A 38 -11.15 -5.74 13.22
CA ASN A 38 -10.34 -4.63 13.72
C ASN A 38 -10.85 -4.06 15.05
N GLU A 39 -12.14 -4.21 15.32
CA GLU A 39 -12.77 -3.78 16.58
C GLU A 39 -12.80 -4.88 17.67
N LEU A 40 -12.33 -6.09 17.36
CA LEU A 40 -12.31 -7.24 18.27
C LEU A 40 -10.92 -7.43 18.88
N ASN A 41 -10.88 -8.04 20.09
CA ASN A 41 -9.60 -8.52 20.58
C ASN A 41 -9.16 -9.81 19.88
N PRO A 42 -7.86 -10.20 19.94
CA PRO A 42 -7.34 -11.36 19.19
C PRO A 42 -8.07 -12.70 19.45
N GLU A 43 -8.57 -12.92 20.67
CA GLU A 43 -9.33 -14.14 20.99
C GLU A 43 -10.76 -14.11 20.44
N GLU A 44 -11.39 -12.94 20.38
CA GLU A 44 -12.69 -12.73 19.73
C GLU A 44 -12.57 -12.87 18.22
N ALA A 45 -11.57 -12.25 17.60
CA ALA A 45 -11.25 -12.40 16.19
C ALA A 45 -11.02 -13.88 15.85
N ARG A 46 -10.25 -14.61 16.67
CA ARG A 46 -10.04 -16.04 16.53
C ARG A 46 -11.35 -16.86 16.59
N PHE A 47 -12.34 -16.43 17.37
CA PHE A 47 -13.65 -17.07 17.36
C PHE A 47 -14.36 -16.86 16.03
N VAL A 48 -14.37 -15.64 15.49
CA VAL A 48 -14.94 -15.30 14.19
C VAL A 48 -14.27 -16.12 13.09
N TYR A 49 -12.96 -16.12 13.00
CA TYR A 49 -12.21 -16.85 11.97
C TYR A 49 -12.49 -18.36 11.95
N ARG A 50 -12.81 -18.98 13.10
CA ARG A 50 -13.18 -20.39 13.15
C ARG A 50 -14.52 -20.72 12.50
N LEU A 51 -15.36 -19.71 12.29
CA LEU A 51 -16.69 -19.85 11.69
C LEU A 51 -16.68 -19.65 10.17
N LEU A 52 -15.63 -19.01 9.63
CA LEU A 52 -15.42 -18.78 8.21
C LEU A 52 -14.83 -20.03 7.54
N ASP A 53 -15.09 -20.24 6.25
CA ASP A 53 -14.30 -21.13 5.41
C ASP A 53 -12.89 -20.54 5.17
N ASN A 54 -12.00 -21.32 4.58
CA ASN A 54 -10.60 -20.92 4.48
C ASN A 54 -10.39 -19.76 3.49
N GLU A 55 -11.10 -19.77 2.36
CA GLU A 55 -11.04 -18.73 1.33
C GLU A 55 -11.49 -17.40 1.91
N THR A 56 -12.72 -17.31 2.44
CA THR A 56 -13.20 -16.10 3.11
C THR A 56 -12.30 -15.66 4.28
N ALA A 57 -11.71 -16.61 5.02
CA ALA A 57 -10.84 -16.29 6.13
C ALA A 57 -9.49 -15.68 5.67
N ALA A 58 -8.96 -16.12 4.52
CA ALA A 58 -7.78 -15.55 3.89
C ALA A 58 -8.06 -14.11 3.44
N ASP A 59 -9.14 -13.90 2.67
CA ASP A 59 -9.55 -12.56 2.22
C ASP A 59 -9.76 -11.58 3.38
N VAL A 60 -10.42 -12.03 4.46
CA VAL A 60 -10.62 -11.20 5.66
C VAL A 60 -9.29 -10.82 6.30
N LEU A 61 -8.31 -11.74 6.30
CA LEU A 61 -7.00 -11.47 6.90
C LEU A 61 -6.21 -10.42 6.11
N VAL A 62 -6.30 -10.45 4.78
CA VAL A 62 -5.67 -9.46 3.88
C VAL A 62 -6.23 -8.06 4.17
N GLU A 63 -7.53 -7.93 4.32
CA GLU A 63 -8.24 -6.66 4.54
C GLU A 63 -8.14 -6.11 5.98
N MET A 64 -7.50 -6.83 6.92
CA MET A 64 -7.34 -6.35 8.30
C MET A 64 -6.24 -5.31 8.41
N ASP A 65 -6.42 -4.38 9.36
CA ASP A 65 -5.37 -3.42 9.76
C ASP A 65 -4.10 -4.15 10.22
N GLU A 66 -2.92 -3.71 9.77
CA GLU A 66 -1.62 -4.37 9.97
C GLU A 66 -1.34 -4.67 11.46
N ASP A 67 -1.55 -3.70 12.35
CA ASP A 67 -1.30 -3.85 13.80
C ASP A 67 -2.21 -4.94 14.41
N VAL A 68 -3.49 -5.01 14.01
CA VAL A 68 -4.47 -6.01 14.49
C VAL A 68 -4.16 -7.38 13.90
N ARG A 69 -3.84 -7.44 12.61
CA ARG A 69 -3.43 -8.65 11.90
C ARG A 69 -2.20 -9.28 12.54
N LYS A 70 -1.20 -8.48 12.85
CA LYS A 70 0.02 -8.93 13.52
C LYS A 70 -0.25 -9.53 14.90
N GLU A 71 -1.03 -8.84 15.74
CA GLU A 71 -1.41 -9.37 17.06
C GLU A 71 -2.20 -10.69 16.94
N PHE A 72 -3.07 -10.79 15.93
CA PHE A 72 -3.83 -12.00 15.67
C PHE A 72 -2.92 -13.17 15.19
N LEU A 73 -1.99 -12.90 14.28
CA LEU A 73 -1.05 -13.90 13.78
C LEU A 73 -0.10 -14.40 14.86
N ASP A 74 0.28 -13.54 15.81
CA ASP A 74 1.18 -13.92 16.91
C ASP A 74 0.63 -14.99 17.83
N ILE A 75 -0.69 -15.08 17.98
CA ILE A 75 -1.35 -16.10 18.80
C ILE A 75 -1.59 -17.43 18.04
N LEU A 76 -1.33 -17.49 16.74
CA LEU A 76 -1.59 -18.65 15.90
C LEU A 76 -0.33 -19.50 15.67
N PRO A 77 -0.48 -20.85 15.61
CA PRO A 77 0.60 -21.73 15.16
C PRO A 77 0.91 -21.52 13.68
N SER A 78 2.18 -21.57 13.29
CA SER A 78 2.64 -21.42 11.91
C SER A 78 1.97 -22.41 10.93
N GLU A 79 1.71 -23.66 11.35
CA GLU A 79 0.95 -24.62 10.55
C GLU A 79 -0.49 -24.14 10.26
N THR A 80 -1.12 -23.43 11.20
CA THR A 80 -2.47 -22.91 11.00
C THR A 80 -2.43 -21.73 10.03
N ILE A 81 -1.41 -20.87 10.14
CA ILE A 81 -1.23 -19.73 9.23
C ILE A 81 -1.04 -20.23 7.80
N ALA A 82 -0.15 -21.18 7.57
CA ALA A 82 0.09 -21.77 6.27
C ALA A 82 -1.19 -22.35 5.66
N LYS A 83 -1.77 -23.35 6.31
CA LYS A 83 -2.85 -24.18 5.75
C LYS A 83 -4.22 -23.53 5.72
N ARG A 84 -4.43 -22.46 6.44
CA ARG A 84 -5.73 -21.83 6.56
C ARG A 84 -5.81 -20.48 5.85
N PHE A 85 -4.67 -19.84 5.69
CA PHE A 85 -4.60 -18.52 5.09
C PHE A 85 -3.69 -18.53 3.86
N VAL A 86 -2.39 -18.77 4.00
CA VAL A 86 -1.42 -18.64 2.91
C VAL A 86 -1.74 -19.55 1.72
N ASP A 87 -2.17 -20.79 1.95
CA ASP A 87 -2.60 -21.74 0.89
C ASP A 87 -3.83 -21.23 0.07
N TYR A 88 -4.48 -20.15 0.51
CA TYR A 88 -5.69 -19.57 -0.09
C TYR A 88 -5.51 -18.06 -0.45
N MET A 89 -4.32 -17.52 -0.34
CA MET A 89 -3.98 -16.14 -0.71
C MET A 89 -3.28 -16.09 -2.06
N ASP A 90 -3.43 -14.97 -2.76
CA ASP A 90 -2.56 -14.65 -3.88
C ASP A 90 -1.11 -14.46 -3.39
N THR A 91 -0.12 -14.62 -4.27
CA THR A 91 1.29 -14.65 -3.86
C THR A 91 1.82 -13.31 -3.35
N ASP A 92 1.33 -12.18 -3.85
CA ASP A 92 1.63 -10.84 -3.37
C ASP A 92 1.11 -10.62 -1.95
N ASP A 93 -0.16 -10.92 -1.67
CA ASP A 93 -0.75 -10.86 -0.33
C ASP A 93 -0.01 -11.76 0.67
N ALA A 94 0.33 -12.97 0.22
CA ALA A 94 1.11 -13.91 1.04
C ALA A 94 2.52 -13.36 1.36
N VAL A 95 3.16 -12.68 0.40
CA VAL A 95 4.47 -12.05 0.58
C VAL A 95 4.38 -10.88 1.54
N ASP A 96 3.35 -10.05 1.43
CA ASP A 96 3.15 -8.90 2.33
C ASP A 96 2.89 -9.37 3.76
N LEU A 97 2.04 -10.37 3.93
CA LEU A 97 1.84 -11.01 5.23
C LEU A 97 3.14 -11.60 5.80
N MET A 98 3.97 -12.23 4.96
CA MET A 98 5.24 -12.79 5.41
C MET A 98 6.21 -11.71 5.87
N ARG A 99 6.28 -10.56 5.20
CA ARG A 99 7.14 -9.42 5.55
C ARG A 99 6.85 -8.84 6.93
N GLU A 100 5.61 -8.96 7.40
CA GLU A 100 5.22 -8.53 8.75
C GLU A 100 5.76 -9.43 9.87
N LEU A 101 6.21 -10.65 9.54
CA LEU A 101 6.60 -11.68 10.50
C LEU A 101 8.12 -11.79 10.63
N ASP A 102 8.57 -12.28 11.78
CA ASP A 102 9.99 -12.58 12.02
C ASP A 102 10.49 -13.71 11.11
N GLU A 103 11.78 -13.66 10.68
CA GLU A 103 12.40 -14.63 9.76
C GLU A 103 12.19 -16.11 10.20
N ASP A 104 12.32 -16.40 11.50
CA ASP A 104 12.11 -17.76 12.04
C ASP A 104 10.67 -18.25 11.80
N LYS A 105 9.69 -17.36 11.94
CA LYS A 105 8.25 -17.67 11.72
C LYS A 105 7.93 -17.81 10.24
N GLN A 106 8.54 -16.97 9.39
CA GLN A 106 8.45 -17.10 7.92
C GLN A 106 8.94 -18.46 7.45
N GLU A 107 10.13 -18.92 7.88
CA GLU A 107 10.68 -20.22 7.51
C GLU A 107 9.77 -21.37 7.97
N GLU A 108 9.21 -21.26 9.17
CA GLU A 108 8.30 -22.27 9.71
C GLU A 108 6.99 -22.33 8.89
N ILE A 109 6.38 -21.19 8.54
CA ILE A 109 5.17 -21.12 7.72
C ILE A 109 5.45 -21.71 6.33
N LEU A 110 6.51 -21.27 5.65
CA LEU A 110 6.90 -21.79 4.33
C LEU A 110 7.05 -23.32 4.32
N SER A 111 7.52 -23.92 5.43
CA SER A 111 7.66 -25.37 5.56
C SER A 111 6.32 -26.12 5.63
N HIS A 112 5.21 -25.42 5.89
CA HIS A 112 3.87 -25.99 6.07
C HIS A 112 2.92 -25.73 4.90
N ILE A 113 3.31 -24.90 3.92
CA ILE A 113 2.54 -24.66 2.69
C ILE A 113 2.40 -25.97 1.92
N GLU A 114 1.18 -26.28 1.46
CA GLU A 114 0.90 -27.53 0.77
C GLU A 114 1.30 -27.47 -0.70
N ASP A 115 1.14 -26.31 -1.35
CA ASP A 115 1.57 -26.09 -2.73
C ASP A 115 3.05 -25.69 -2.79
N ILE A 116 3.87 -26.58 -3.37
CA ILE A 116 5.32 -26.36 -3.49
C ILE A 116 5.62 -25.26 -4.53
N GLU A 117 4.79 -25.08 -5.54
CA GLU A 117 4.95 -24.05 -6.58
C GLU A 117 4.69 -22.67 -5.98
N GLN A 118 3.57 -22.50 -5.28
CA GLN A 118 3.26 -21.28 -4.54
C GLN A 118 4.33 -20.94 -3.49
N ALA A 119 4.77 -21.94 -2.70
CA ALA A 119 5.86 -21.71 -1.73
C ALA A 119 7.17 -21.26 -2.41
N GLY A 120 7.46 -21.77 -3.61
CA GLY A 120 8.60 -21.36 -4.43
C GLY A 120 8.47 -19.90 -4.91
N ASP A 121 7.30 -19.53 -5.38
CA ASP A 121 6.99 -18.19 -5.87
C ASP A 121 7.08 -17.17 -4.73
N ILE A 122 6.50 -17.45 -3.56
CA ILE A 122 6.62 -16.60 -2.36
C ILE A 122 8.10 -16.39 -1.99
N VAL A 123 8.92 -17.46 -1.97
CA VAL A 123 10.36 -17.36 -1.67
C VAL A 123 11.11 -16.52 -2.71
N ASP A 124 10.71 -16.57 -3.97
CA ASP A 124 11.32 -15.79 -5.04
C ASP A 124 10.89 -14.32 -4.96
N LEU A 125 9.62 -14.04 -4.67
CA LEU A 125 9.09 -12.69 -4.50
C LEU A 125 9.67 -11.98 -3.28
N LEU A 126 9.87 -12.66 -2.16
CA LEU A 126 10.51 -12.11 -0.95
C LEU A 126 11.94 -11.57 -1.17
N LYS A 127 12.60 -11.92 -2.30
CA LYS A 127 13.94 -11.42 -2.64
C LYS A 127 13.94 -10.03 -3.26
N TYR A 128 12.80 -9.57 -3.78
CA TYR A 128 12.68 -8.24 -4.37
C TYR A 128 12.51 -7.18 -3.29
N ASP A 129 12.96 -5.96 -3.61
CA ASP A 129 12.75 -4.80 -2.76
C ASP A 129 11.26 -4.44 -2.75
N GLU A 130 10.71 -4.26 -1.57
CA GLU A 130 9.31 -3.94 -1.31
C GLU A 130 8.81 -2.72 -2.09
N ASN A 131 9.67 -1.72 -2.31
CA ASN A 131 9.32 -0.48 -3.02
C ASN A 131 9.49 -0.58 -4.55
N THR A 132 9.48 -1.78 -5.11
CA THR A 132 9.65 -2.02 -6.55
C THR A 132 8.52 -2.86 -7.13
N ALA A 133 8.38 -2.84 -8.45
CA ALA A 133 7.42 -3.67 -9.18
C ALA A 133 7.55 -5.17 -8.86
N GLY A 134 8.77 -5.65 -8.62
CA GLY A 134 9.01 -7.03 -8.20
C GLY A 134 8.53 -7.34 -6.79
N GLY A 135 8.48 -6.33 -5.91
CA GLY A 135 7.98 -6.47 -4.55
C GLY A 135 6.46 -6.44 -4.44
N LEU A 136 5.80 -5.78 -5.39
CA LEU A 136 4.33 -5.60 -5.41
C LEU A 136 3.61 -6.58 -6.35
N MET A 137 4.32 -7.34 -7.19
CA MET A 137 3.70 -8.20 -8.20
C MET A 137 3.19 -9.51 -7.62
N GLY A 138 2.02 -9.94 -8.10
CA GLY A 138 1.53 -11.32 -7.96
C GLY A 138 1.95 -12.19 -9.15
N THR A 139 1.93 -13.51 -8.95
CA THR A 139 2.22 -14.51 -10.01
C THR A 139 0.95 -15.07 -10.65
N GLU A 140 -0.21 -14.77 -10.11
CA GLU A 140 -1.53 -15.21 -10.54
C GLU A 140 -1.90 -14.55 -11.87
N MET A 141 -1.62 -15.22 -12.97
CA MET A 141 -1.89 -14.70 -14.31
C MET A 141 -2.09 -15.80 -15.33
N VAL A 142 -2.91 -15.51 -16.33
CA VAL A 142 -3.12 -16.45 -17.45
C VAL A 142 -2.08 -16.21 -18.54
N THR A 143 -1.30 -17.24 -18.87
CA THR A 143 -0.30 -17.22 -19.94
C THR A 143 -0.65 -18.20 -21.06
N VAL A 144 -0.39 -17.79 -22.29
CA VAL A 144 -0.58 -18.63 -23.49
C VAL A 144 0.57 -18.48 -24.47
N ASN A 145 0.91 -19.54 -25.19
CA ASN A 145 1.97 -19.47 -26.19
C ASN A 145 1.51 -18.82 -27.50
N GLU A 146 2.34 -17.96 -28.09
CA GLU A 146 2.04 -17.24 -29.34
C GLU A 146 1.75 -18.15 -30.53
N ASN A 147 2.26 -19.39 -30.52
CA ASN A 147 2.14 -20.33 -31.61
C ASN A 147 0.88 -21.20 -31.54
N TRP A 148 0.14 -21.18 -30.43
CA TRP A 148 -1.08 -21.96 -30.25
C TRP A 148 -2.21 -21.50 -31.17
N SER A 149 -3.10 -22.43 -31.46
CA SER A 149 -4.38 -22.13 -32.10
C SER A 149 -5.38 -21.58 -31.07
N MET A 150 -6.43 -20.89 -31.52
CA MET A 150 -7.49 -20.39 -30.64
C MET A 150 -8.16 -21.48 -29.78
N PRO A 151 -8.45 -22.70 -30.29
CA PRO A 151 -8.99 -23.77 -29.46
C PRO A 151 -8.03 -24.29 -28.39
N GLU A 152 -6.72 -24.37 -28.67
CA GLU A 152 -5.70 -24.73 -27.69
C GLU A 152 -5.59 -23.65 -26.59
N CYS A 153 -5.52 -22.39 -27.00
CA CYS A 153 -5.52 -21.25 -26.10
C CYS A 153 -6.72 -21.25 -25.16
N LEU A 154 -7.94 -21.47 -25.68
CA LEU A 154 -9.16 -21.50 -24.88
C LEU A 154 -9.19 -22.68 -23.88
N LYS A 155 -8.62 -23.81 -24.29
CA LYS A 155 -8.54 -24.99 -23.41
C LYS A 155 -7.62 -24.70 -22.21
N GLU A 156 -6.43 -24.17 -22.51
CA GLU A 156 -5.43 -23.87 -21.49
C GLU A 156 -5.92 -22.80 -20.51
N MET A 157 -6.46 -21.70 -21.05
CA MET A 157 -7.06 -20.67 -20.21
C MET A 157 -8.14 -21.18 -19.25
N ARG A 158 -8.97 -22.14 -19.68
CA ARG A 158 -9.99 -22.70 -18.80
C ARG A 158 -9.39 -23.49 -17.64
N GLN A 159 -8.23 -24.11 -17.85
CA GLN A 159 -7.54 -24.83 -16.79
C GLN A 159 -6.92 -23.86 -15.79
N GLN A 160 -6.20 -22.85 -16.28
CA GLN A 160 -5.59 -21.81 -15.42
C GLN A 160 -6.65 -20.97 -14.69
N ALA A 161 -7.77 -20.69 -15.35
CA ALA A 161 -8.89 -19.91 -14.78
C ALA A 161 -9.67 -20.63 -13.66
N GLU A 162 -9.47 -21.90 -13.44
CA GLU A 162 -10.08 -22.63 -12.32
C GLU A 162 -9.37 -22.32 -10.98
N GLU A 163 -8.15 -21.78 -11.05
CA GLU A 163 -7.28 -21.48 -9.91
C GLU A 163 -7.14 -19.95 -9.67
N LEU A 164 -7.81 -19.12 -10.46
CA LEU A 164 -7.72 -17.65 -10.42
C LEU A 164 -9.08 -17.03 -10.18
N ASP A 165 -9.16 -16.05 -9.29
CA ASP A 165 -10.37 -15.32 -9.00
C ASP A 165 -10.74 -14.37 -10.13
N ASP A 166 -9.78 -13.57 -10.62
CA ASP A 166 -9.98 -12.60 -11.69
C ASP A 166 -8.97 -12.75 -12.84
N ILE A 167 -9.43 -12.53 -14.07
CA ILE A 167 -8.62 -12.52 -15.28
C ILE A 167 -8.75 -11.17 -15.99
N TYR A 168 -7.82 -10.29 -15.80
CA TYR A 168 -7.78 -8.99 -16.47
C TYR A 168 -7.27 -9.10 -17.90
N TYR A 169 -6.14 -9.77 -18.09
CA TYR A 169 -5.51 -10.00 -19.38
C TYR A 169 -5.05 -11.45 -19.51
N VAL A 170 -4.94 -11.91 -20.75
CA VAL A 170 -4.20 -13.12 -21.10
C VAL A 170 -2.88 -12.70 -21.71
N TYR A 171 -1.80 -13.07 -21.08
CA TYR A 171 -0.46 -12.74 -21.52
C TYR A 171 0.03 -13.75 -22.56
N VAL A 172 0.62 -13.25 -23.63
CA VAL A 172 1.15 -14.08 -24.72
C VAL A 172 2.65 -14.13 -24.61
N ILE A 173 3.20 -15.32 -24.44
CA ILE A 173 4.63 -15.58 -24.31
C ILE A 173 5.16 -16.44 -25.48
N ASP A 174 6.47 -16.41 -25.69
CA ASP A 174 7.15 -17.36 -26.60
C ASP A 174 7.65 -18.60 -25.83
N ASP A 175 8.41 -19.45 -26.53
CA ASP A 175 8.96 -20.67 -25.96
C ASP A 175 10.09 -20.41 -24.92
N ASP A 176 10.61 -19.18 -24.83
CA ASP A 176 11.57 -18.71 -23.84
C ASP A 176 10.91 -17.90 -22.71
N GLU A 177 9.58 -17.97 -22.54
CA GLU A 177 8.74 -17.25 -21.57
C GLU A 177 8.76 -15.73 -21.70
N ARG A 178 9.26 -15.19 -22.82
CA ARG A 178 9.30 -13.74 -23.04
C ARG A 178 7.94 -13.22 -23.46
N LEU A 179 7.57 -12.08 -22.88
CA LEU A 179 6.31 -11.40 -23.23
C LEU A 179 6.32 -10.95 -24.70
N ARG A 180 5.30 -11.37 -25.47
CA ARG A 180 5.09 -11.05 -26.89
C ARG A 180 3.86 -10.20 -27.13
N GLY A 181 2.90 -10.22 -26.22
CA GLY A 181 1.67 -9.46 -26.35
C GLY A 181 0.70 -9.72 -25.23
N ILE A 182 -0.43 -9.04 -25.31
CA ILE A 182 -1.60 -9.32 -24.48
C ILE A 182 -2.78 -9.69 -25.37
N PHE A 183 -3.68 -10.45 -24.80
CA PHE A 183 -4.86 -10.92 -25.49
C PHE A 183 -6.12 -10.57 -24.68
N PRO A 184 -6.82 -9.46 -25.00
CA PRO A 184 -8.06 -9.11 -24.32
C PRO A 184 -9.12 -10.20 -24.49
N LEU A 185 -9.81 -10.59 -23.41
CA LEU A 185 -10.87 -11.61 -23.41
C LEU A 185 -11.93 -11.35 -24.49
N LYS A 186 -12.27 -10.09 -24.75
CA LYS A 186 -13.18 -9.70 -25.85
C LYS A 186 -12.74 -10.19 -27.22
N LYS A 187 -11.43 -10.16 -27.51
CA LYS A 187 -10.89 -10.65 -28.79
C LYS A 187 -10.98 -12.15 -28.92
N MET A 188 -10.93 -12.89 -27.80
CA MET A 188 -11.09 -14.32 -27.80
C MET A 188 -12.49 -14.74 -28.28
N ILE A 189 -13.53 -14.03 -27.83
CA ILE A 189 -14.92 -14.28 -28.24
C ILE A 189 -15.16 -13.92 -29.72
N THR A 190 -14.45 -12.91 -30.22
CA THR A 190 -14.70 -12.35 -31.57
C THR A 190 -13.77 -12.88 -32.66
N SER A 191 -12.72 -13.61 -32.31
CA SER A 191 -11.70 -14.10 -33.25
C SER A 191 -12.10 -15.43 -33.90
N PRO A 192 -11.76 -15.65 -35.19
CA PRO A 192 -12.00 -16.92 -35.84
C PRO A 192 -11.22 -18.06 -35.21
N SER A 193 -11.86 -19.22 -35.00
CA SER A 193 -11.24 -20.41 -34.39
C SER A 193 -10.01 -20.95 -35.10
N VAL A 194 -9.82 -20.62 -36.39
CA VAL A 194 -8.66 -21.05 -37.19
C VAL A 194 -7.43 -20.14 -37.03
N SER A 195 -7.56 -19.03 -36.33
CA SER A 195 -6.46 -18.08 -36.11
C SER A 195 -5.45 -18.60 -35.10
N LYS A 196 -4.18 -18.22 -35.27
CA LYS A 196 -3.16 -18.39 -34.22
C LYS A 196 -3.13 -17.17 -33.30
N VAL A 197 -2.76 -17.37 -32.03
CA VAL A 197 -2.66 -16.32 -31.01
C VAL A 197 -1.84 -15.13 -31.50
N LYS A 198 -0.66 -15.35 -32.08
CA LYS A 198 0.24 -14.30 -32.60
C LYS A 198 -0.33 -13.38 -33.68
N HIS A 199 -1.42 -13.79 -34.34
CA HIS A 199 -2.08 -12.96 -35.34
C HIS A 199 -3.22 -12.10 -34.79
N VAL A 200 -3.65 -12.38 -33.58
CA VAL A 200 -4.81 -11.75 -32.93
C VAL A 200 -4.41 -10.94 -31.70
N MET A 201 -3.29 -11.29 -31.08
CA MET A 201 -2.77 -10.58 -29.91
C MET A 201 -2.49 -9.10 -30.21
N GLN A 202 -2.52 -8.29 -29.20
CA GLN A 202 -1.99 -6.94 -29.20
C GLN A 202 -0.50 -7.01 -28.87
N LYS A 203 0.35 -6.60 -29.81
CA LYS A 203 1.81 -6.64 -29.66
C LYS A 203 2.32 -5.47 -28.82
N ASP A 204 3.50 -5.66 -28.25
CA ASP A 204 4.24 -4.65 -27.50
C ASP A 204 3.36 -3.99 -26.41
N PRO A 205 2.83 -4.77 -25.45
CA PRO A 205 2.07 -4.22 -24.35
C PRO A 205 2.95 -3.33 -23.49
N ILE A 206 2.34 -2.36 -22.83
CA ILE A 206 3.01 -1.59 -21.78
C ILE A 206 3.37 -2.56 -20.67
N SER A 207 4.61 -2.53 -20.23
CA SER A 207 5.17 -3.41 -19.19
C SER A 207 6.20 -2.67 -18.37
N VAL A 208 6.50 -3.17 -17.18
CA VAL A 208 7.54 -2.66 -16.29
C VAL A 208 8.58 -3.74 -16.00
N HIS A 209 9.72 -3.36 -15.44
CA HIS A 209 10.74 -4.30 -14.99
C HIS A 209 10.63 -4.47 -13.46
N VAL A 210 11.10 -5.61 -12.95
CA VAL A 210 11.11 -5.92 -11.51
C VAL A 210 11.74 -4.83 -10.65
N ASP A 211 12.73 -4.11 -11.17
CA ASP A 211 13.41 -3.02 -10.44
C ASP A 211 12.72 -1.64 -10.59
N THR A 212 11.59 -1.56 -11.28
CA THR A 212 10.87 -0.29 -11.47
C THR A 212 10.26 0.17 -10.15
N PRO A 213 10.51 1.42 -9.69
CA PRO A 213 9.90 1.94 -8.47
C PRO A 213 8.37 1.99 -8.56
N ILE A 214 7.66 1.73 -7.45
CA ILE A 214 6.19 1.71 -7.41
C ILE A 214 5.57 3.03 -7.88
N ASP A 215 6.16 4.18 -7.52
CA ASP A 215 5.71 5.49 -7.99
C ASP A 215 5.66 5.61 -9.53
N GLU A 216 6.63 5.00 -10.22
CA GLU A 216 6.67 4.99 -11.68
C GLU A 216 5.62 4.02 -12.24
N VAL A 217 5.40 2.88 -11.58
CA VAL A 217 4.33 1.93 -11.92
C VAL A 217 2.97 2.61 -11.82
N ALA A 218 2.71 3.30 -10.70
CA ALA A 218 1.48 4.03 -10.47
C ALA A 218 1.22 5.09 -11.55
N GLN A 219 2.25 5.88 -11.89
CA GLN A 219 2.14 6.89 -12.96
C GLN A 219 1.84 6.26 -14.33
N ILE A 220 2.38 5.08 -14.62
CA ILE A 220 2.13 4.36 -15.89
C ILE A 220 0.69 3.86 -15.91
N ILE A 221 0.23 3.23 -14.84
CA ILE A 221 -1.14 2.72 -14.71
C ILE A 221 -2.15 3.87 -14.87
N GLU A 222 -1.97 4.97 -14.14
CA GLU A 222 -2.82 6.17 -14.25
C GLU A 222 -2.80 6.78 -15.66
N LYS A 223 -1.61 6.94 -16.23
CA LYS A 223 -1.44 7.60 -17.54
C LYS A 223 -2.10 6.87 -18.69
N TYR A 224 -2.12 5.54 -18.63
CA TYR A 224 -2.60 4.68 -19.71
C TYR A 224 -3.93 4.00 -19.40
N ASP A 225 -4.56 4.32 -18.25
CA ASP A 225 -5.82 3.73 -17.79
C ASP A 225 -5.77 2.18 -17.77
N LEU A 226 -4.69 1.62 -17.21
CA LEU A 226 -4.49 0.17 -17.16
C LEU A 226 -5.20 -0.41 -15.92
N VAL A 227 -5.72 -1.63 -16.04
CA VAL A 227 -6.27 -2.40 -14.91
C VAL A 227 -5.27 -3.39 -14.34
N ALA A 228 -4.25 -3.77 -15.13
CA ALA A 228 -3.11 -4.58 -14.72
C ALA A 228 -1.92 -4.30 -15.64
N ILE A 229 -0.71 -4.48 -15.14
CA ILE A 229 0.53 -4.27 -15.91
C ILE A 229 1.46 -5.48 -15.73
N PRO A 230 1.97 -6.09 -16.83
CA PRO A 230 2.91 -7.19 -16.74
C PRO A 230 4.30 -6.73 -16.28
N VAL A 231 4.92 -7.53 -15.44
CA VAL A 231 6.26 -7.32 -14.90
C VAL A 231 7.25 -8.26 -15.58
N LEU A 232 8.39 -7.71 -15.98
CA LEU A 232 9.43 -8.42 -16.72
C LEU A 232 10.72 -8.50 -15.92
N ASP A 233 11.43 -9.61 -16.08
CA ASP A 233 12.80 -9.73 -15.58
C ASP A 233 13.81 -9.02 -16.51
N SER A 234 15.10 -9.05 -16.14
CA SER A 234 16.20 -8.39 -16.87
C SER A 234 16.42 -8.91 -18.30
N ILE A 235 15.88 -10.09 -18.65
CA ILE A 235 15.98 -10.70 -20.00
C ILE A 235 14.66 -10.67 -20.78
N GLY A 236 13.63 -10.04 -20.20
CA GLY A 236 12.32 -9.81 -20.83
C GLY A 236 11.36 -10.98 -20.70
N ARG A 237 11.55 -11.88 -19.73
CA ARG A 237 10.55 -12.90 -19.38
C ARG A 237 9.47 -12.29 -18.52
N LEU A 238 8.26 -12.75 -18.70
CA LEU A 238 7.13 -12.41 -17.86
C LEU A 238 7.26 -13.16 -16.53
N VAL A 239 7.31 -12.43 -15.42
CA VAL A 239 7.51 -12.99 -14.07
C VAL A 239 6.35 -12.73 -13.13
N GLY A 240 5.45 -11.78 -13.48
CA GLY A 240 4.27 -11.47 -12.69
C GLY A 240 3.43 -10.39 -13.33
N GLN A 241 2.42 -9.97 -12.62
CA GLN A 241 1.60 -8.79 -12.95
C GLN A 241 1.34 -7.98 -11.68
N ILE A 242 1.01 -6.70 -11.86
CA ILE A 242 0.54 -5.82 -10.79
C ILE A 242 -0.84 -5.34 -11.20
N THR A 243 -1.79 -5.38 -10.31
CA THR A 243 -3.16 -4.92 -10.54
C THR A 243 -3.34 -3.46 -10.13
N VAL A 244 -4.43 -2.83 -10.53
CA VAL A 244 -4.66 -1.41 -10.22
C VAL A 244 -5.03 -1.20 -8.76
N ASP A 245 -5.69 -2.16 -8.13
CA ASP A 245 -6.07 -2.17 -6.73
C ASP A 245 -4.83 -2.15 -5.82
N ASP A 246 -3.85 -3.04 -6.01
CA ASP A 246 -2.60 -3.08 -5.25
C ASP A 246 -1.84 -1.75 -5.35
N VAL A 247 -1.75 -1.21 -6.57
CA VAL A 247 -1.12 0.11 -6.78
C VAL A 247 -1.88 1.23 -6.09
N MET A 248 -3.22 1.18 -6.05
CA MET A 248 -4.03 2.20 -5.39
C MET A 248 -3.88 2.16 -3.88
N ASP A 249 -3.74 0.98 -3.30
CA ASP A 249 -3.50 0.82 -1.86
C ASP A 249 -2.13 1.36 -1.48
N GLU A 250 -1.08 1.04 -2.21
CA GLU A 250 0.27 1.59 -1.97
C GLU A 250 0.31 3.13 -2.14
N VAL A 251 -0.36 3.68 -3.17
CA VAL A 251 -0.44 5.14 -3.38
C VAL A 251 -1.20 5.81 -2.23
N ARG A 252 -2.23 5.16 -1.68
CA ARG A 252 -2.97 5.67 -0.52
C ARG A 252 -2.08 5.70 0.71
N GLU A 253 -1.42 4.60 1.04
CA GLU A 253 -0.50 4.51 2.17
C GLU A 253 0.64 5.52 2.08
N GLN A 254 1.24 5.66 0.90
CA GLN A 254 2.28 6.66 0.68
C GLN A 254 1.76 8.08 0.87
N SER A 255 0.53 8.38 0.41
CA SER A 255 -0.09 9.68 0.60
C SER A 255 -0.36 9.98 2.07
N GLU A 256 -0.75 8.98 2.86
CA GLU A 256 -0.94 9.09 4.30
C GLU A 256 0.38 9.32 5.03
N ARG A 257 1.42 8.56 4.70
CA ARG A 257 2.79 8.75 5.20
C ARG A 257 3.31 10.17 4.90
N ASP A 258 3.13 10.63 3.67
CA ASP A 258 3.54 11.98 3.24
C ASP A 258 2.78 13.08 3.99
N TYR A 259 1.49 12.90 4.22
CA TYR A 259 0.67 13.82 5.01
C TYR A 259 1.14 13.88 6.47
N GLN A 260 1.44 12.75 7.08
CA GLN A 260 1.96 12.67 8.44
C GLN A 260 3.32 13.35 8.56
N LEU A 261 4.25 13.07 7.64
CA LEU A 261 5.56 13.73 7.57
C LEU A 261 5.42 15.25 7.40
N ALA A 262 4.52 15.71 6.52
CA ALA A 262 4.24 17.13 6.32
C ALA A 262 3.66 17.79 7.59
N SER A 263 2.95 17.01 8.41
CA SER A 263 2.39 17.44 9.70
C SER A 263 3.42 17.41 10.86
N GLY A 264 4.64 16.93 10.59
CA GLY A 264 5.73 16.84 11.58
C GLY A 264 5.65 15.60 12.47
N LEU A 265 4.98 14.56 12.00
CA LEU A 265 5.02 13.23 12.60
C LEU A 265 6.22 12.47 11.99
N SER A 266 7.04 11.84 12.82
CA SER A 266 8.27 11.16 12.39
C SER A 266 8.12 9.65 12.23
N GLN A 267 6.95 9.13 12.54
CA GLN A 267 6.58 7.72 12.47
C GLN A 267 5.13 7.65 12.04
N ASP A 268 4.76 6.53 11.45
CA ASP A 268 3.37 6.23 11.16
C ASP A 268 2.60 6.04 12.47
N VAL A 269 1.52 6.80 12.65
CA VAL A 269 0.68 6.78 13.85
C VAL A 269 -0.78 6.98 13.49
N GLU A 270 -1.60 6.17 14.13
CA GLU A 270 -3.04 6.23 14.04
C GLU A 270 -3.67 6.91 15.26
N THR A 271 -4.97 7.20 15.17
CA THR A 271 -5.70 7.91 16.24
C THR A 271 -5.90 7.06 17.48
N ASP A 272 -5.96 5.75 17.35
CA ASP A 272 -6.14 4.74 18.38
C ASP A 272 -4.85 4.16 18.96
N ASP A 273 -3.70 4.49 18.35
CA ASP A 273 -2.38 4.16 18.86
C ASP A 273 -2.19 4.56 20.32
N ASN A 274 -1.39 3.79 21.04
CA ASN A 274 -1.09 4.07 22.43
C ASN A 274 -0.38 5.43 22.60
N VAL A 275 -0.59 6.05 23.78
CA VAL A 275 -0.07 7.41 24.11
C VAL A 275 1.45 7.52 23.94
N LEU A 276 2.20 6.44 24.17
CA LEU A 276 3.66 6.45 24.03
C LEU A 276 4.08 6.53 22.56
N ARG A 277 3.47 5.75 21.66
CA ARG A 277 3.73 5.78 20.22
C ARG A 277 3.41 7.15 19.64
N GLN A 278 2.22 7.70 19.92
CA GLN A 278 1.84 9.06 19.52
C GLN A 278 2.78 10.14 20.06
N THR A 279 3.29 9.97 21.29
CA THR A 279 4.23 10.93 21.88
C THR A 279 5.60 10.86 21.21
N THR A 280 6.13 9.65 20.99
CA THR A 280 7.44 9.46 20.34
C THR A 280 7.45 9.95 18.91
N ALA A 281 6.37 9.80 18.16
CA ALA A 281 6.23 10.31 16.79
C ALA A 281 6.28 11.83 16.70
N ARG A 282 5.74 12.54 17.69
CA ARG A 282 5.67 14.02 17.72
C ARG A 282 6.92 14.67 18.33
N LEU A 283 7.60 13.97 19.23
CA LEU A 283 8.68 14.52 20.05
C LEU A 283 9.86 15.08 19.22
N PRO A 284 10.37 14.41 18.17
CA PRO A 284 11.51 14.92 17.39
C PRO A 284 11.23 16.30 16.79
N TRP A 285 10.06 16.49 16.19
CA TRP A 285 9.68 17.78 15.59
C TRP A 285 9.52 18.88 16.64
N LEU A 286 8.92 18.57 17.79
CA LEU A 286 8.76 19.49 18.90
C LEU A 286 10.14 19.91 19.49
N LEU A 287 11.10 19.00 19.58
CA LEU A 287 12.46 19.31 20.03
C LEU A 287 13.20 20.25 19.06
N ILE A 288 13.06 20.01 17.76
CA ILE A 288 13.61 20.92 16.74
C ILE A 288 13.00 22.30 16.86
N GLY A 289 11.68 22.39 17.01
CA GLY A 289 10.98 23.65 17.24
C GLY A 289 11.43 24.37 18.51
N MET A 290 11.66 23.63 19.60
CA MET A 290 12.17 24.17 20.85
C MET A 290 13.58 24.74 20.70
N ILE A 291 14.49 24.08 20.00
CA ILE A 291 15.84 24.59 19.71
C ILE A 291 15.76 25.90 18.92
N GLY A 292 14.89 25.95 17.90
CA GLY A 292 14.60 27.17 17.14
C GLY A 292 14.05 28.31 18.02
N GLY A 293 13.15 27.98 18.95
CA GLY A 293 12.58 28.91 19.92
C GLY A 293 13.63 29.49 20.89
N ILE A 294 14.53 28.65 21.40
CA ILE A 294 15.67 29.06 22.25
C ILE A 294 16.58 30.01 21.47
N GLY A 295 16.92 29.68 20.20
CA GLY A 295 17.73 30.53 19.35
C GLY A 295 17.09 31.92 19.12
N ASN A 296 15.79 31.94 18.86
CA ASN A 296 15.03 33.19 18.71
C ASN A 296 15.04 34.01 20.01
N SER A 297 14.84 33.37 21.16
CA SER A 297 14.88 34.02 22.48
C SER A 297 16.25 34.66 22.76
N MET A 298 17.35 33.96 22.41
CA MET A 298 18.70 34.49 22.56
C MET A 298 18.94 35.75 21.67
N ILE A 299 18.40 35.77 20.46
CA ILE A 299 18.47 36.93 19.58
C ILE A 299 17.69 38.10 20.17
N LEU A 300 16.44 37.86 20.60
CA LEU A 300 15.58 38.90 21.21
C LEU A 300 16.19 39.50 22.48
N GLY A 301 16.87 38.68 23.31
CA GLY A 301 17.55 39.16 24.51
C GLY A 301 18.62 40.19 24.28
N ASN A 302 19.21 40.27 23.07
CA ASN A 302 20.15 41.35 22.75
C ASN A 302 19.47 42.71 22.53
N PHE A 303 18.14 42.75 22.45
CA PHE A 303 17.36 43.97 22.21
C PHE A 303 16.56 44.42 23.44
N ASP A 304 16.87 43.95 24.64
CA ASP A 304 16.19 44.28 25.89
C ASP A 304 16.06 45.80 26.12
N SER A 305 17.12 46.55 25.84
CA SER A 305 17.11 48.03 25.96
C SER A 305 16.13 48.70 24.99
N THR A 306 15.95 48.11 23.81
CA THR A 306 15.01 48.62 22.80
C THR A 306 13.56 48.35 23.23
N PHE A 307 13.29 47.13 23.75
CA PHE A 307 11.97 46.81 24.27
C PHE A 307 11.63 47.58 25.54
N ALA A 308 12.61 47.94 26.37
CA ALA A 308 12.40 48.80 27.52
C ALA A 308 12.05 50.24 27.12
N ALA A 309 12.62 50.70 26.01
CA ALA A 309 12.31 52.03 25.46
C ALA A 309 11.00 52.09 24.68
N HIS A 310 10.59 50.97 24.07
CA HIS A 310 9.41 50.80 23.21
C HIS A 310 8.62 49.53 23.57
N PRO A 311 7.91 49.51 24.73
CA PRO A 311 7.19 48.34 25.18
C PRO A 311 6.11 47.85 24.21
N GLU A 312 5.57 48.75 23.40
CA GLU A 312 4.58 48.48 22.37
C GLU A 312 5.08 47.50 21.31
N MET A 313 6.39 47.40 21.07
CA MET A 313 6.97 46.47 20.10
C MET A 313 6.78 44.99 20.55
N ALA A 314 6.71 44.74 21.84
CA ALA A 314 6.48 43.40 22.36
C ALA A 314 5.14 42.78 21.91
N LEU A 315 4.13 43.65 21.62
CA LEU A 315 2.81 43.20 21.15
C LEU A 315 2.86 42.60 19.74
N TYR A 316 3.86 42.96 18.95
CA TYR A 316 4.01 42.43 17.58
C TYR A 316 4.77 41.08 17.50
N ILE A 317 5.50 40.69 18.58
CA ILE A 317 6.27 39.42 18.58
C ILE A 317 5.39 38.24 18.29
N PRO A 318 4.24 38.02 18.98
CA PRO A 318 3.35 36.88 18.70
C PRO A 318 2.78 36.96 17.26
N LEU A 319 2.45 38.15 16.77
CA LEU A 319 1.91 38.35 15.43
C LEU A 319 2.93 37.92 14.35
N ILE A 320 4.17 38.42 14.48
CA ILE A 320 5.26 38.04 13.55
C ILE A 320 5.60 36.58 13.63
N GLY A 321 5.68 36.05 14.86
CA GLY A 321 5.97 34.62 15.08
C GLY A 321 4.89 33.73 14.50
N GLY A 322 3.62 34.03 14.71
CA GLY A 322 2.48 33.26 14.16
C GLY A 322 2.43 33.34 12.63
N THR A 323 2.62 34.52 12.05
CA THR A 323 2.64 34.70 10.59
C THR A 323 3.83 33.98 9.96
N GLY A 324 5.02 34.07 10.57
CA GLY A 324 6.21 33.36 10.11
C GLY A 324 6.08 31.85 10.19
N GLY A 325 5.46 31.33 11.26
CA GLY A 325 5.14 29.92 11.41
C GLY A 325 4.21 29.41 10.31
N ASN A 326 3.12 30.13 10.04
CA ASN A 326 2.16 29.78 8.99
C ASN A 326 2.80 29.77 7.59
N VAL A 327 3.64 30.76 7.27
CA VAL A 327 4.39 30.77 6.00
C VAL A 327 5.35 29.59 5.92
N GLY A 328 6.04 29.28 7.03
CA GLY A 328 6.93 28.13 7.11
C GLY A 328 6.20 26.81 6.82
N THR A 329 5.07 26.57 7.45
CA THR A 329 4.24 25.37 7.23
C THR A 329 3.75 25.28 5.78
N GLN A 330 3.26 26.39 5.21
CA GLN A 330 2.80 26.44 3.81
C GLN A 330 3.93 26.14 2.82
N SER A 331 5.11 26.72 3.04
CA SER A 331 6.27 26.45 2.17
C SER A 331 6.78 25.02 2.31
N SER A 332 6.76 24.45 3.52
CA SER A 332 7.12 23.05 3.75
C SER A 332 6.17 22.09 3.03
N ALA A 333 4.86 22.31 3.13
CA ALA A 333 3.86 21.51 2.43
C ALA A 333 4.05 21.52 0.90
N LEU A 334 4.36 22.68 0.31
CA LEU A 334 4.65 22.80 -1.13
C LEU A 334 5.93 22.06 -1.53
N VAL A 335 6.95 22.04 -0.66
CA VAL A 335 8.19 21.30 -0.91
C VAL A 335 7.95 19.78 -0.84
N VAL A 336 7.25 19.31 0.19
CA VAL A 336 6.89 17.88 0.33
C VAL A 336 6.07 17.44 -0.89
N GLN A 337 5.01 18.17 -1.25
CA GLN A 337 4.22 17.88 -2.45
C GLN A 337 5.05 17.89 -3.74
N GLY A 338 6.00 18.81 -3.84
CA GLY A 338 6.89 18.90 -5.01
C GLY A 338 7.89 17.72 -5.09
N LEU A 339 8.30 17.18 -3.96
CA LEU A 339 9.15 15.98 -3.87
C LEU A 339 8.33 14.74 -4.24
N ALA A 340 7.17 14.57 -3.64
CA ALA A 340 6.26 13.45 -3.91
C ALA A 340 5.89 13.34 -5.40
N ASN A 341 5.60 14.47 -6.05
CA ASN A 341 5.27 14.50 -7.48
C ASN A 341 6.49 14.52 -8.42
N SER A 342 7.70 14.22 -7.94
CA SER A 342 8.95 14.28 -8.72
C SER A 342 9.14 15.60 -9.52
N SER A 343 8.41 16.65 -9.13
CA SER A 343 8.46 17.97 -9.79
C SER A 343 9.62 18.83 -9.30
N LEU A 344 10.25 18.46 -8.19
CA LEU A 344 11.42 19.11 -7.61
C LEU A 344 12.70 18.38 -8.01
N ASP A 345 13.32 18.87 -9.08
CA ASP A 345 14.66 18.43 -9.47
C ASP A 345 15.72 19.21 -8.66
N ALA A 346 16.72 18.51 -8.12
CA ALA A 346 17.80 19.13 -7.33
C ALA A 346 18.50 20.30 -8.05
N LYS A 347 18.48 20.28 -9.40
CA LYS A 347 18.98 21.37 -10.25
C LYS A 347 18.15 22.64 -10.21
N ASN A 348 16.90 22.59 -9.81
CA ASN A 348 15.96 23.70 -9.79
C ASN A 348 15.74 24.32 -8.40
N THR A 349 16.36 23.77 -7.35
CA THR A 349 16.16 24.20 -5.95
C THR A 349 16.41 25.70 -5.76
N PHE A 350 17.44 26.27 -6.36
CA PHE A 350 17.74 27.69 -6.23
C PHE A 350 16.65 28.59 -6.87
N LYS A 351 16.07 28.14 -7.98
CA LYS A 351 14.96 28.84 -8.65
C LYS A 351 13.70 28.81 -7.79
N GLN A 352 13.44 27.67 -7.14
CA GLN A 352 12.30 27.51 -6.24
C GLN A 352 12.44 28.40 -5.00
N VAL A 353 13.59 28.38 -4.34
CA VAL A 353 13.90 29.27 -3.19
C VAL A 353 13.73 30.76 -3.58
N SER A 354 14.20 31.13 -4.76
CA SER A 354 14.04 32.49 -5.25
C SER A 354 12.57 32.89 -5.49
N LYS A 355 11.77 31.94 -5.99
CA LYS A 355 10.31 32.09 -6.18
C LYS A 355 9.62 32.27 -4.84
N GLU A 356 9.91 31.44 -3.87
CA GLU A 356 9.37 31.49 -2.50
C GLU A 356 9.73 32.84 -1.82
N ALA A 357 10.97 33.32 -1.99
CA ALA A 357 11.39 34.60 -1.46
C ALA A 357 10.58 35.77 -2.05
N VAL A 358 10.25 35.74 -3.35
CA VAL A 358 9.39 36.75 -3.98
C VAL A 358 7.96 36.68 -3.46
N VAL A 359 7.40 35.49 -3.32
CA VAL A 359 6.05 35.26 -2.75
C VAL A 359 6.00 35.76 -1.31
N ALA A 360 7.00 35.46 -0.49
CA ALA A 360 7.09 35.94 0.89
C ALA A 360 7.16 37.49 0.95
N LEU A 361 7.90 38.11 0.05
CA LEU A 361 7.99 39.58 -0.03
C LEU A 361 6.65 40.23 -0.39
N ILE A 362 5.94 39.68 -1.36
CA ILE A 362 4.60 40.13 -1.76
C ILE A 362 3.62 39.98 -0.60
N ASN A 363 3.58 38.83 0.04
CA ASN A 363 2.71 38.56 1.18
C ASN A 363 3.03 39.54 2.35
N ALA A 364 4.30 39.70 2.68
CA ALA A 364 4.72 40.66 3.71
C ALA A 364 4.26 42.10 3.42
N THR A 365 4.31 42.51 2.16
CA THR A 365 3.88 43.85 1.74
C THR A 365 2.36 44.03 1.84
N ILE A 366 1.58 42.97 1.60
CA ILE A 366 0.11 43.05 1.68
C ILE A 366 -0.36 43.06 3.14
N ILE A 367 0.33 42.28 4.02
CA ILE A 367 -0.04 42.12 5.43
C ILE A 367 0.45 43.35 6.27
N SER A 368 1.50 44.02 5.87
CA SER A 368 2.09 45.21 6.54
C SER A 368 1.25 46.47 6.33
#